data_1bd79e91ebbd8cd7556749a77d7ac81e
#
_entry.id   1bd79e91ebbd8cd7556749a77d7ac81e
#
_cell.length_a   1.000
_cell.length_b   1.000
_cell.length_c   1.000
_cell.angle_alpha   90.00
_cell.angle_beta   90.00
_cell.angle_gamma   90.00
#
_symmetry.space_group_name_H-M   'P 1'
#
loop_
_entity.id
_entity.type
_entity.pdbx_description
1 polymer ?
#
loop_
_entity_poly.entity_id
_entity_poly.type
_entity_poly.pdbx_seq_one_letter_code
_entity_poly.pdbx_strand_id
1 'polypeptide(L)'
;MTNPTFGYLASITPSKESKTVLHTAPVGKLVEGKLTVTHKNPFPTRIRVGVGNGLLTNFDSSSYIIYDHIIDEGESYETASIFYSDQQNLVVESDKDNTSFVIQGQMLDDPTGQSGFVNSLKTTSTESNIVLYTVPTGEEATLNLFITNQSASPARIRMGVSSENTINLTPSEYLEYNLDINPRQTCQRTDIKVRGDQSVVVWTDNPGVAFAAYAKFNFTIITTDLSLAGSLDVGTSMDVGTNLTVGGTSVLTGKLTLSGGSDITGSTDLRGTLTGYDSTDVQKYGISNQTGLISTQGSITSVGGISTSGTLEVGANKFSVDPTTGNLTGTSGSFSSNLDLLNNKVTNLAEPTDQTDAVNRRYVDSKITAFSIALG
;
A
#
# COMPACT_ATOMS: atom_id res chain seq x y z
N MET A 1 7.62 -6.84 -3.00
CA MET A 1 6.68 -8.00 -2.97
C MET A 1 7.52 -9.24 -2.72
N THR A 2 7.37 -9.86 -1.57
CA THR A 2 7.96 -11.17 -1.32
C THR A 2 7.19 -12.19 -2.17
N ASN A 3 7.89 -12.99 -2.96
CA ASN A 3 7.27 -14.07 -3.73
C ASN A 3 6.42 -14.94 -2.78
N PRO A 4 5.20 -15.33 -3.20
CA PRO A 4 4.38 -16.22 -2.39
C PRO A 4 5.18 -17.50 -2.12
N THR A 5 5.22 -17.94 -0.86
CA THR A 5 5.83 -19.22 -0.52
C THR A 5 4.91 -20.30 -1.09
N PHE A 6 5.43 -21.13 -1.98
CA PHE A 6 4.67 -22.15 -2.69
C PHE A 6 5.31 -23.52 -2.44
N GLY A 7 4.50 -24.55 -2.26
CA GLY A 7 4.91 -25.93 -2.12
C GLY A 7 4.68 -26.48 -0.72
N TYR A 8 5.67 -27.14 -0.15
CA TYR A 8 5.60 -27.71 1.20
C TYR A 8 5.58 -26.61 2.26
N LEU A 9 4.56 -26.60 3.11
CA LEU A 9 4.39 -25.60 4.18
C LEU A 9 4.76 -26.17 5.56
N ALA A 10 4.23 -27.35 5.92
CA ALA A 10 4.54 -28.00 7.19
C ALA A 10 4.19 -29.49 7.17
N SER A 11 4.77 -30.25 8.10
CA SER A 11 4.34 -31.63 8.42
C SER A 11 4.50 -31.93 9.90
N ILE A 12 3.67 -32.86 10.38
CA ILE A 12 3.75 -33.35 11.75
C ILE A 12 3.24 -34.79 11.83
N THR A 13 3.75 -35.54 12.81
CA THR A 13 3.20 -36.80 13.25
C THR A 13 2.82 -36.61 14.72
N PRO A 14 1.55 -36.28 15.02
CA PRO A 14 1.10 -36.06 16.39
C PRO A 14 1.14 -37.35 17.21
N SER A 15 1.31 -37.19 18.51
CA SER A 15 1.09 -38.32 19.43
C SER A 15 -0.37 -38.71 19.43
N LYS A 16 -0.65 -40.00 19.66
CA LYS A 16 -2.00 -40.55 19.76
C LYS A 16 -2.91 -39.67 20.63
N GLU A 17 -4.11 -39.39 20.13
CA GLU A 17 -5.17 -38.61 20.80
C GLU A 17 -4.74 -37.20 21.25
N SER A 18 -3.67 -36.66 20.63
CA SER A 18 -3.17 -35.33 20.91
C SER A 18 -3.56 -34.35 19.81
N LYS A 19 -4.31 -33.29 20.18
CA LYS A 19 -4.53 -32.15 19.30
C LYS A 19 -3.22 -31.39 19.12
N THR A 20 -2.80 -31.21 17.89
CA THR A 20 -1.52 -30.59 17.59
C THR A 20 -1.70 -29.55 16.48
N VAL A 21 -1.08 -28.38 16.64
CA VAL A 21 -1.02 -27.39 15.58
C VAL A 21 -0.04 -27.87 14.52
N LEU A 22 -0.53 -28.09 13.31
CA LEU A 22 0.30 -28.42 12.16
C LEU A 22 0.95 -27.17 11.58
N HIS A 23 0.18 -26.10 11.43
CA HIS A 23 0.65 -24.84 10.85
C HIS A 23 -0.19 -23.68 11.35
N THR A 24 0.46 -22.52 11.57
CA THR A 24 -0.19 -21.24 11.88
C THR A 24 0.01 -20.29 10.72
N ALA A 25 -1.04 -19.70 10.23
CA ALA A 25 -0.94 -18.67 9.19
C ALA A 25 -0.20 -17.44 9.74
N PRO A 26 0.83 -16.92 9.06
CA PRO A 26 1.47 -15.68 9.47
C PRO A 26 0.51 -14.48 9.40
N VAL A 27 0.79 -13.45 10.20
CA VAL A 27 0.04 -12.19 10.19
C VAL A 27 0.01 -11.59 8.77
N GLY A 28 -1.16 -11.16 8.32
CA GLY A 28 -1.35 -10.55 6.99
C GLY A 28 -1.18 -11.52 5.82
N LYS A 29 -1.24 -12.84 6.07
CA LYS A 29 -1.15 -13.87 5.03
C LYS A 29 -2.37 -14.77 5.04
N LEU A 30 -2.85 -15.10 3.84
CA LEU A 30 -3.78 -16.18 3.57
C LEU A 30 -2.98 -17.42 3.15
N VAL A 31 -3.22 -18.53 3.82
CA VAL A 31 -2.76 -19.84 3.39
C VAL A 31 -3.87 -20.51 2.60
N GLU A 32 -3.56 -20.90 1.38
CA GLU A 32 -4.39 -21.77 0.54
C GLU A 32 -3.66 -23.09 0.35
N GLY A 33 -4.13 -24.14 0.96
CA GLY A 33 -3.40 -25.41 0.96
C GLY A 33 -4.29 -26.63 0.97
N LYS A 34 -3.71 -27.76 0.55
CA LYS A 34 -4.30 -29.10 0.67
C LYS A 34 -3.54 -29.89 1.70
N LEU A 35 -4.29 -30.59 2.53
CA LEU A 35 -3.73 -31.49 3.54
C LEU A 35 -3.75 -32.91 3.02
N THR A 36 -2.60 -33.56 3.05
CA THR A 36 -2.47 -35.00 2.81
C THR A 36 -2.19 -35.70 4.13
N VAL A 37 -2.96 -36.75 4.40
CA VAL A 37 -2.80 -37.59 5.59
C VAL A 37 -2.46 -39.01 5.15
N THR A 38 -1.40 -39.55 5.76
CA THR A 38 -0.97 -40.94 5.56
C THR A 38 -0.72 -41.60 6.91
N HIS A 39 -1.01 -42.88 7.03
CA HIS A 39 -0.66 -43.61 8.25
C HIS A 39 0.12 -44.88 7.95
N LYS A 40 0.93 -45.32 8.92
CA LYS A 40 1.77 -46.52 8.82
C LYS A 40 1.34 -47.62 9.79
N ASN A 41 0.08 -47.57 10.22
CA ASN A 41 -0.46 -48.54 11.15
C ASN A 41 -1.11 -49.74 10.39
N PRO A 42 -1.02 -50.97 10.92
CA PRO A 42 -1.69 -52.13 10.34
C PRO A 42 -3.20 -52.17 10.62
N PHE A 43 -3.76 -51.14 11.25
CA PHE A 43 -5.16 -51.03 11.61
C PHE A 43 -5.73 -49.68 11.19
N PRO A 44 -7.02 -49.60 10.87
CA PRO A 44 -7.67 -48.33 10.54
C PRO A 44 -7.39 -47.25 11.57
N THR A 45 -7.16 -46.04 11.11
CA THR A 45 -6.86 -44.87 11.93
C THR A 45 -7.94 -43.81 11.76
N ARG A 46 -8.42 -43.24 12.87
CA ARG A 46 -9.33 -42.11 12.84
C ARG A 46 -8.58 -40.82 12.93
N ILE A 47 -8.97 -39.89 12.09
CA ILE A 47 -8.38 -38.56 12.06
C ILE A 47 -9.41 -37.47 12.30
N ARG A 48 -8.96 -36.36 12.86
CA ARG A 48 -9.68 -35.10 12.95
C ARG A 48 -8.79 -33.98 12.45
N VAL A 49 -9.38 -33.07 11.71
CA VAL A 49 -8.72 -31.86 11.19
C VAL A 49 -9.66 -30.69 11.38
N GLY A 50 -9.13 -29.57 11.78
CA GLY A 50 -9.92 -28.36 11.90
C GLY A 50 -9.07 -27.10 11.79
N VAL A 51 -9.74 -25.97 11.58
CA VAL A 51 -9.11 -24.64 11.55
C VAL A 51 -9.83 -23.75 12.56
N GLY A 52 -9.10 -23.02 13.33
CA GLY A 52 -9.69 -22.13 14.31
C GLY A 52 -8.78 -21.02 14.77
N ASN A 53 -9.39 -20.04 15.43
CA ASN A 53 -8.70 -18.93 16.04
C ASN A 53 -8.23 -19.29 17.45
N GLY A 54 -6.98 -18.98 17.79
CA GLY A 54 -6.50 -19.02 19.16
C GLY A 54 -5.92 -20.34 19.65
N LEU A 55 -5.95 -20.54 20.98
CA LEU A 55 -5.31 -21.67 21.65
C LEU A 55 -6.05 -22.98 21.43
N LEU A 56 -5.30 -24.09 21.37
CA LEU A 56 -5.84 -25.46 21.26
C LEU A 56 -6.89 -25.81 22.33
N THR A 57 -6.79 -25.20 23.50
CA THR A 57 -7.74 -25.41 24.61
C THR A 57 -9.15 -24.91 24.31
N ASN A 58 -9.28 -23.95 23.39
CA ASN A 58 -10.55 -23.32 23.03
C ASN A 58 -11.03 -23.76 21.65
N PHE A 59 -10.45 -24.83 21.11
CA PHE A 59 -10.82 -25.34 19.79
C PHE A 59 -12.22 -25.96 19.83
N ASP A 60 -13.17 -25.30 19.16
CA ASP A 60 -14.58 -25.71 19.12
C ASP A 60 -14.79 -26.93 18.22
N SER A 61 -15.73 -27.79 18.60
CA SER A 61 -16.13 -28.93 17.80
C SER A 61 -16.77 -28.55 16.45
N SER A 62 -17.33 -27.36 16.33
CA SER A 62 -17.87 -26.83 15.06
C SER A 62 -16.77 -26.49 14.04
N SER A 63 -15.55 -26.27 14.50
CA SER A 63 -14.38 -25.91 13.66
C SER A 63 -13.73 -27.10 12.96
N TYR A 64 -14.18 -28.34 13.23
CA TYR A 64 -13.68 -29.51 12.53
C TYR A 64 -14.19 -29.57 11.10
N ILE A 65 -13.26 -29.62 10.17
CA ILE A 65 -13.51 -29.88 8.74
C ILE A 65 -13.52 -31.39 8.42
N ILE A 66 -12.88 -32.19 9.27
CA ILE A 66 -12.86 -33.64 9.24
C ILE A 66 -13.04 -34.12 10.68
N TYR A 67 -13.97 -35.04 10.92
CA TYR A 67 -14.24 -35.55 12.24
C TYR A 67 -14.36 -37.05 12.25
N ASP A 68 -13.48 -37.75 12.98
CA ASP A 68 -13.42 -39.22 13.12
C ASP A 68 -13.42 -39.96 11.77
N HIS A 69 -12.85 -39.34 10.74
CA HIS A 69 -12.72 -39.98 9.43
C HIS A 69 -11.77 -41.18 9.54
N ILE A 70 -12.16 -42.32 8.98
CA ILE A 70 -11.36 -43.53 9.02
C ILE A 70 -10.51 -43.61 7.76
N ILE A 71 -9.22 -43.86 7.94
CA ILE A 71 -8.27 -44.17 6.89
C ILE A 71 -7.84 -45.62 7.08
N ASP A 72 -8.08 -46.49 6.11
CA ASP A 72 -7.70 -47.87 6.16
C ASP A 72 -6.19 -48.07 5.88
N GLU A 73 -5.67 -49.27 6.21
CA GLU A 73 -4.26 -49.61 6.03
C GLU A 73 -3.80 -49.35 4.58
N GLY A 74 -2.71 -48.61 4.42
CA GLY A 74 -2.14 -48.30 3.12
C GLY A 74 -2.87 -47.22 2.31
N GLU A 75 -3.96 -46.69 2.84
CA GLU A 75 -4.66 -45.59 2.23
C GLU A 75 -4.08 -44.24 2.66
N SER A 76 -4.35 -43.21 1.83
CA SER A 76 -4.11 -41.82 2.14
C SER A 76 -5.37 -41.01 1.93
N TYR A 77 -5.49 -39.91 2.65
CA TYR A 77 -6.61 -38.99 2.52
C TYR A 77 -6.09 -37.62 2.11
N GLU A 78 -6.74 -36.98 1.15
CA GLU A 78 -6.44 -35.61 0.74
C GLU A 78 -7.69 -34.73 0.87
N THR A 79 -7.52 -33.53 1.42
CA THR A 79 -8.61 -32.56 1.52
C THR A 79 -8.75 -31.76 0.22
N ALA A 80 -9.90 -31.13 0.02
CA ALA A 80 -9.99 -29.95 -0.84
C ALA A 80 -9.15 -28.82 -0.28
N SER A 81 -9.01 -27.72 -1.03
CA SER A 81 -8.29 -26.53 -0.56
C SER A 81 -8.90 -25.97 0.72
N ILE A 82 -8.06 -25.80 1.73
CA ILE A 82 -8.37 -25.18 3.02
C ILE A 82 -7.83 -23.75 2.99
N PHE A 83 -8.63 -22.78 3.42
CA PHE A 83 -8.21 -21.39 3.57
C PHE A 83 -8.10 -21.06 5.05
N TYR A 84 -6.99 -20.50 5.48
CA TYR A 84 -6.81 -19.95 6.83
C TYR A 84 -5.79 -18.81 6.81
N SER A 85 -6.02 -17.80 7.65
CA SER A 85 -5.24 -16.55 7.61
C SER A 85 -5.02 -15.99 9.01
N ASP A 86 -4.21 -14.96 9.08
CA ASP A 86 -4.07 -14.06 10.24
C ASP A 86 -4.03 -14.77 11.60
N GLN A 87 -2.99 -15.57 11.83
CA GLN A 87 -2.76 -16.34 13.06
C GLN A 87 -3.77 -17.49 13.32
N GLN A 88 -4.62 -17.82 12.34
CA GLN A 88 -5.43 -19.03 12.45
C GLN A 88 -4.57 -20.28 12.39
N ASN A 89 -4.99 -21.29 13.12
CA ASN A 89 -4.27 -22.55 13.28
C ASN A 89 -4.95 -23.67 12.52
N LEU A 90 -4.18 -24.42 11.73
CA LEU A 90 -4.57 -25.72 11.22
C LEU A 90 -4.21 -26.77 12.28
N VAL A 91 -5.22 -27.41 12.86
CA VAL A 91 -5.10 -28.36 13.97
C VAL A 91 -5.40 -29.77 13.48
N VAL A 92 -4.58 -30.72 13.88
CA VAL A 92 -4.71 -32.15 13.52
C VAL A 92 -4.69 -33.03 14.74
N GLU A 93 -5.38 -34.18 14.66
CA GLU A 93 -5.45 -35.18 15.69
C GLU A 93 -5.60 -36.56 15.05
N SER A 94 -4.99 -37.59 15.66
CA SER A 94 -5.13 -38.99 15.27
C SER A 94 -5.36 -39.86 16.51
N ASP A 95 -6.19 -40.92 16.39
CA ASP A 95 -6.39 -41.91 17.44
C ASP A 95 -5.25 -42.94 17.52
N LYS A 96 -4.27 -42.85 16.64
CA LYS A 96 -3.07 -43.71 16.59
C LYS A 96 -1.81 -42.89 16.40
N ASP A 97 -0.70 -43.41 16.92
CA ASP A 97 0.64 -42.94 16.57
C ASP A 97 0.94 -43.25 15.09
N ASN A 98 2.06 -42.71 14.56
CA ASN A 98 2.53 -42.95 13.20
C ASN A 98 1.58 -42.48 12.08
N THR A 99 0.71 -41.54 12.36
CA THR A 99 -0.12 -40.85 11.37
C THR A 99 0.55 -39.52 10.99
N SER A 100 0.87 -39.36 9.73
CA SER A 100 1.56 -38.18 9.21
C SER A 100 0.61 -37.24 8.51
N PHE A 101 0.70 -35.96 8.84
CA PHE A 101 -0.07 -34.88 8.24
C PHE A 101 0.88 -33.93 7.52
N VAL A 102 0.61 -33.64 6.26
CA VAL A 102 1.43 -32.74 5.42
C VAL A 102 0.54 -31.70 4.77
N ILE A 103 0.82 -30.42 4.99
CA ILE A 103 0.14 -29.34 4.27
C ILE A 103 1.05 -28.80 3.16
N GLN A 104 0.49 -28.70 1.97
CA GLN A 104 1.11 -28.15 0.77
C GLN A 104 0.21 -27.08 0.17
N GLY A 105 0.78 -26.02 -0.34
CA GLY A 105 -0.01 -24.92 -0.90
C GLY A 105 0.79 -23.65 -1.13
N GLN A 106 0.12 -22.53 -0.96
CA GLN A 106 0.73 -21.21 -1.15
C GLN A 106 0.30 -20.26 -0.04
N MET A 107 1.15 -19.30 0.25
CA MET A 107 0.84 -18.16 1.11
C MET A 107 0.69 -16.92 0.26
N LEU A 108 -0.47 -16.30 0.31
CA LEU A 108 -0.84 -15.08 -0.41
C LEU A 108 -0.89 -13.91 0.56
N ASP A 109 -0.73 -12.69 0.05
CA ASP A 109 -0.99 -11.50 0.86
C ASP A 109 -2.50 -11.36 1.14
N ASP A 110 -2.85 -11.11 2.38
CA ASP A 110 -4.20 -10.79 2.85
C ASP A 110 -4.16 -9.53 3.71
N PRO A 111 -4.04 -8.36 3.07
CA PRO A 111 -3.82 -7.11 3.78
C PRO A 111 -4.99 -6.69 4.67
N THR A 112 -6.17 -7.26 4.48
CA THR A 112 -7.36 -6.96 5.29
C THR A 112 -7.56 -7.94 6.43
N GLY A 113 -6.92 -9.13 6.38
CA GLY A 113 -7.12 -10.19 7.36
C GLY A 113 -8.54 -10.79 7.35
N GLN A 114 -9.32 -10.56 6.29
CA GLN A 114 -10.70 -11.03 6.19
C GLN A 114 -10.83 -12.45 5.64
N SER A 115 -9.83 -12.91 4.88
CA SER A 115 -9.81 -14.26 4.33
C SER A 115 -9.57 -15.33 5.42
N GLY A 116 -9.72 -16.58 5.04
CA GLY A 116 -9.49 -17.73 5.91
C GLY A 116 -10.77 -18.29 6.51
N PHE A 117 -10.72 -18.80 7.73
CA PHE A 117 -11.88 -19.28 8.47
C PHE A 117 -12.79 -18.12 8.85
N VAL A 118 -14.01 -18.08 8.35
CA VAL A 118 -14.93 -16.97 8.57
C VAL A 118 -16.06 -17.31 9.55
N ASN A 119 -16.56 -18.52 9.56
CA ASN A 119 -17.55 -18.95 10.55
C ASN A 119 -17.70 -20.47 10.59
N SER A 120 -18.16 -20.96 11.74
CA SER A 120 -18.66 -22.34 11.87
C SER A 120 -19.82 -22.40 12.83
N LEU A 121 -20.65 -23.42 12.64
CA LEU A 121 -21.70 -23.75 13.57
C LEU A 121 -21.87 -25.27 13.64
N LYS A 122 -22.27 -25.77 14.81
CA LYS A 122 -22.75 -27.13 15.00
C LYS A 122 -24.21 -27.05 15.35
N THR A 123 -25.04 -27.78 14.61
CA THR A 123 -26.49 -27.76 14.82
C THR A 123 -26.86 -28.46 16.13
N THR A 124 -27.74 -27.81 16.88
CA THR A 124 -28.35 -28.36 18.11
C THR A 124 -29.84 -28.63 17.93
N SER A 125 -30.45 -28.07 16.88
CA SER A 125 -31.85 -28.22 16.49
C SER A 125 -31.93 -28.70 15.05
N THR A 126 -33.06 -29.28 14.70
CA THR A 126 -33.35 -29.81 13.36
C THR A 126 -34.30 -28.91 12.58
N GLU A 127 -34.31 -29.06 11.26
CA GLU A 127 -35.32 -28.54 10.33
C GLU A 127 -35.48 -27.00 10.27
N SER A 128 -34.42 -26.26 10.65
CA SER A 128 -34.39 -24.80 10.51
C SER A 128 -33.29 -24.38 9.56
N ASN A 129 -33.59 -23.44 8.67
CA ASN A 129 -32.57 -22.77 7.90
C ASN A 129 -31.74 -21.87 8.82
N ILE A 130 -30.43 -21.85 8.63
CA ILE A 130 -29.50 -21.05 9.41
C ILE A 130 -28.58 -20.33 8.45
N VAL A 131 -28.39 -19.04 8.62
CA VAL A 131 -27.34 -18.28 7.92
C VAL A 131 -25.99 -18.68 8.50
N LEU A 132 -25.17 -19.34 7.69
CA LEU A 132 -23.80 -19.69 8.08
C LEU A 132 -22.88 -18.49 7.96
N TYR A 133 -22.96 -17.76 6.85
CA TYR A 133 -22.14 -16.60 6.61
C TYR A 133 -22.79 -15.66 5.60
N THR A 134 -22.63 -14.34 5.80
CA THR A 134 -23.02 -13.31 4.84
C THR A 134 -21.77 -12.55 4.40
N VAL A 135 -21.56 -12.45 3.10
CA VAL A 135 -20.43 -11.65 2.56
C VAL A 135 -20.70 -10.17 2.79
N PRO A 136 -19.74 -9.40 3.31
CA PRO A 136 -19.91 -7.97 3.53
C PRO A 136 -20.25 -7.21 2.26
N THR A 137 -21.03 -6.13 2.39
CA THR A 137 -21.43 -5.26 1.28
C THR A 137 -20.21 -4.74 0.51
N GLY A 138 -20.24 -4.87 -0.81
CA GLY A 138 -19.14 -4.41 -1.69
C GLY A 138 -17.97 -5.38 -1.85
N GLU A 139 -17.99 -6.51 -1.12
CA GLU A 139 -16.94 -7.52 -1.22
C GLU A 139 -17.34 -8.66 -2.15
N GLU A 140 -16.35 -9.38 -2.67
CA GLU A 140 -16.52 -10.64 -3.40
C GLU A 140 -15.64 -11.71 -2.78
N ALA A 141 -16.19 -12.90 -2.60
CA ALA A 141 -15.46 -14.01 -2.00
C ALA A 141 -15.65 -15.32 -2.75
N THR A 142 -14.62 -16.15 -2.69
CA THR A 142 -14.69 -17.56 -3.03
C THR A 142 -14.77 -18.34 -1.72
N LEU A 143 -15.83 -19.11 -1.52
CA LEU A 143 -16.06 -19.88 -0.30
C LEU A 143 -15.79 -21.35 -0.54
N ASN A 144 -15.17 -21.99 0.46
CA ASN A 144 -15.11 -23.43 0.62
C ASN A 144 -15.87 -23.81 1.87
N LEU A 145 -16.79 -24.77 1.74
CA LEU A 145 -17.63 -25.26 2.82
C LEU A 145 -17.28 -26.70 3.14
N PHE A 146 -17.14 -26.98 4.43
CA PHE A 146 -16.97 -28.32 4.95
C PHE A 146 -18.17 -28.64 5.86
N ILE A 147 -18.84 -29.76 5.57
CA ILE A 147 -20.04 -30.18 6.27
C ILE A 147 -19.76 -31.56 6.83
N THR A 148 -19.69 -31.66 8.15
CA THR A 148 -19.26 -32.87 8.84
C THR A 148 -20.35 -33.38 9.72
N ASN A 149 -20.82 -34.61 9.45
CA ASN A 149 -21.77 -35.29 10.32
C ASN A 149 -21.02 -35.90 11.52
N GLN A 150 -21.09 -35.22 12.66
CA GLN A 150 -20.49 -35.67 13.93
C GLN A 150 -21.44 -36.54 14.76
N SER A 151 -22.67 -36.77 14.27
CA SER A 151 -23.63 -37.62 14.95
C SER A 151 -23.39 -39.13 14.67
N ALA A 152 -24.08 -39.96 15.40
CA ALA A 152 -24.04 -41.41 15.22
C ALA A 152 -25.03 -41.92 14.15
N SER A 153 -25.87 -41.05 13.59
CA SER A 153 -26.90 -41.36 12.61
C SER A 153 -26.66 -40.63 11.30
N PRO A 154 -27.14 -41.16 10.16
CA PRO A 154 -27.14 -40.39 8.92
C PRO A 154 -27.86 -39.06 9.09
N ALA A 155 -27.39 -38.06 8.39
CA ALA A 155 -27.99 -36.73 8.36
C ALA A 155 -28.28 -36.31 6.93
N ARG A 156 -29.40 -35.66 6.72
CA ARG A 156 -29.74 -35.03 5.46
C ARG A 156 -29.50 -33.56 5.56
N ILE A 157 -28.85 -33.01 4.55
CA ILE A 157 -28.52 -31.60 4.52
C ILE A 157 -29.10 -30.87 3.30
N ARG A 158 -29.30 -29.58 3.46
CA ARG A 158 -29.50 -28.63 2.36
C ARG A 158 -28.57 -27.47 2.55
N MET A 159 -28.11 -26.90 1.45
CA MET A 159 -27.33 -25.67 1.46
C MET A 159 -27.57 -24.87 0.17
N GLY A 160 -27.46 -23.59 0.26
CA GLY A 160 -27.60 -22.69 -0.88
C GLY A 160 -27.01 -21.33 -0.62
N VAL A 161 -27.03 -20.51 -1.67
CA VAL A 161 -26.63 -19.10 -1.60
C VAL A 161 -27.86 -18.25 -1.86
N SER A 162 -28.29 -17.51 -0.86
CA SER A 162 -29.39 -16.56 -0.99
C SER A 162 -28.94 -15.37 -1.85
N SER A 163 -29.76 -14.97 -2.80
CA SER A 163 -29.54 -13.80 -3.64
C SER A 163 -29.60 -12.46 -2.86
N GLU A 164 -30.21 -12.51 -1.68
CA GLU A 164 -30.36 -11.40 -0.75
C GLU A 164 -29.89 -11.85 0.65
N ASN A 165 -29.70 -10.91 1.56
CA ASN A 165 -29.41 -11.21 2.96
C ASN A 165 -30.65 -11.80 3.66
N THR A 166 -31.03 -13.02 3.31
CA THR A 166 -32.20 -13.71 3.84
C THR A 166 -31.88 -15.16 4.18
N ILE A 167 -32.59 -15.69 5.16
CA ILE A 167 -32.55 -17.09 5.57
C ILE A 167 -33.38 -18.00 4.65
N ASN A 168 -34.27 -17.44 3.84
CA ASN A 168 -35.17 -18.20 2.98
C ASN A 168 -34.55 -18.35 1.60
N LEU A 169 -34.32 -19.61 1.21
CA LEU A 169 -33.84 -19.97 -0.12
C LEU A 169 -35.04 -20.25 -1.04
N THR A 170 -34.99 -19.72 -2.24
CA THR A 170 -35.84 -20.14 -3.33
C THR A 170 -35.35 -21.48 -3.91
N PRO A 171 -36.18 -22.25 -4.63
CA PRO A 171 -35.75 -23.53 -5.20
C PRO A 171 -34.53 -23.47 -6.11
N SER A 172 -34.27 -22.33 -6.75
CA SER A 172 -33.14 -22.12 -7.66
C SER A 172 -31.84 -21.73 -6.96
N GLU A 173 -31.86 -21.45 -5.68
CA GLU A 173 -30.71 -21.01 -4.89
C GLU A 173 -30.00 -22.16 -4.17
N TYR A 174 -30.56 -23.36 -4.20
CA TYR A 174 -29.92 -24.54 -3.60
C TYR A 174 -28.69 -25.00 -4.41
N LEU A 175 -27.59 -25.19 -3.72
CA LEU A 175 -26.39 -25.87 -4.21
C LEU A 175 -26.50 -27.38 -3.94
N GLU A 176 -27.10 -27.74 -2.79
CA GLU A 176 -27.42 -29.10 -2.40
C GLU A 176 -28.82 -29.17 -1.81
N TYR A 177 -29.56 -30.17 -2.19
CA TYR A 177 -30.92 -30.40 -1.70
C TYR A 177 -31.12 -31.85 -1.28
N ASN A 178 -31.31 -32.06 0.03
CA ASN A 178 -31.51 -33.38 0.64
C ASN A 178 -30.32 -34.35 0.40
N LEU A 179 -29.09 -33.85 0.46
CA LEU A 179 -27.92 -34.72 0.39
C LEU A 179 -27.75 -35.50 1.69
N ASP A 180 -27.67 -36.82 1.60
CA ASP A 180 -27.41 -37.69 2.74
C ASP A 180 -25.91 -37.75 3.06
N ILE A 181 -25.57 -37.54 4.34
CA ILE A 181 -24.19 -37.63 4.87
C ILE A 181 -24.20 -38.68 5.97
N ASN A 182 -23.46 -39.79 5.77
CA ASN A 182 -23.34 -40.84 6.77
C ASN A 182 -22.61 -40.34 8.04
N PRO A 183 -22.75 -41.05 9.17
CA PRO A 183 -21.99 -40.73 10.38
C PRO A 183 -20.49 -40.61 10.10
N ARG A 184 -19.84 -39.58 10.66
CA ARG A 184 -18.39 -39.29 10.52
C ARG A 184 -17.90 -38.96 9.11
N GLN A 185 -18.82 -38.84 8.16
CA GLN A 185 -18.46 -38.37 6.82
C GLN A 185 -18.43 -36.86 6.74
N THR A 186 -17.56 -36.36 5.86
CA THR A 186 -17.47 -34.94 5.50
C THR A 186 -17.81 -34.75 4.03
N CYS A 187 -18.75 -33.87 3.76
CA CYS A 187 -19.02 -33.34 2.44
C CYS A 187 -18.23 -32.01 2.26
N GLN A 188 -17.63 -31.84 1.11
CA GLN A 188 -16.88 -30.62 0.77
C GLN A 188 -17.51 -29.97 -0.45
N ARG A 189 -17.69 -28.65 -0.40
CA ARG A 189 -18.14 -27.84 -1.52
C ARG A 189 -17.19 -26.66 -1.65
N THR A 190 -16.51 -26.58 -2.77
CA THR A 190 -15.44 -25.62 -3.05
C THR A 190 -15.81 -24.68 -4.16
N ASP A 191 -15.07 -23.57 -4.26
CA ASP A 191 -15.18 -22.58 -5.34
C ASP A 191 -16.57 -21.93 -5.46
N ILE A 192 -17.31 -21.83 -4.37
CA ILE A 192 -18.60 -21.14 -4.34
C ILE A 192 -18.33 -19.63 -4.42
N LYS A 193 -18.78 -19.01 -5.52
CA LYS A 193 -18.66 -17.56 -5.72
C LYS A 193 -19.82 -16.84 -5.07
N VAL A 194 -19.50 -15.91 -4.18
CA VAL A 194 -20.49 -15.14 -3.41
C VAL A 194 -20.06 -13.67 -3.42
N ARG A 195 -21.02 -12.78 -3.57
CA ARG A 195 -20.77 -11.32 -3.55
C ARG A 195 -21.48 -10.69 -2.36
N GLY A 196 -21.19 -9.41 -2.14
CA GLY A 196 -21.75 -8.65 -1.02
C GLY A 196 -23.24 -8.78 -0.88
N ASP A 197 -23.69 -8.87 0.38
CA ASP A 197 -25.07 -9.08 0.81
C ASP A 197 -25.67 -10.45 0.49
N GLN A 198 -24.95 -11.35 -0.17
CA GLN A 198 -25.37 -12.73 -0.33
C GLN A 198 -25.01 -13.55 0.90
N SER A 199 -25.89 -14.47 1.27
CA SER A 199 -25.73 -15.34 2.44
C SER A 199 -25.65 -16.80 2.05
N VAL A 200 -24.72 -17.53 2.66
CA VAL A 200 -24.73 -19.00 2.65
C VAL A 200 -25.68 -19.47 3.73
N VAL A 201 -26.69 -20.21 3.32
CA VAL A 201 -27.73 -20.76 4.19
C VAL A 201 -27.62 -22.28 4.21
N VAL A 202 -27.71 -22.87 5.40
CA VAL A 202 -27.59 -24.30 5.65
C VAL A 202 -28.78 -24.81 6.43
N TRP A 203 -29.06 -26.12 6.27
CA TRP A 203 -30.13 -26.81 6.94
C TRP A 203 -29.76 -28.29 7.14
N THR A 204 -30.24 -28.90 8.20
CA THR A 204 -30.12 -30.34 8.45
C THR A 204 -31.33 -30.90 9.22
N ASP A 205 -31.63 -32.16 9.00
CA ASP A 205 -32.66 -32.92 9.76
C ASP A 205 -32.10 -33.62 11.01
N ASN A 206 -30.76 -33.50 11.26
CA ASN A 206 -30.12 -34.19 12.37
C ASN A 206 -29.26 -33.24 13.18
N PRO A 207 -29.38 -33.15 14.50
CA PRO A 207 -28.45 -32.40 15.34
C PRO A 207 -27.07 -33.05 15.33
N GLY A 208 -26.03 -32.20 15.50
CA GLY A 208 -24.64 -32.68 15.51
C GLY A 208 -23.95 -32.64 14.14
N VAL A 209 -24.58 -32.04 13.14
CA VAL A 209 -23.91 -31.68 11.90
C VAL A 209 -23.18 -30.37 12.10
N ALA A 210 -21.88 -30.35 11.81
CA ALA A 210 -21.05 -29.12 11.81
C ALA A 210 -20.91 -28.60 10.39
N PHE A 211 -21.07 -27.29 10.24
CA PHE A 211 -20.84 -26.53 9.02
C PHE A 211 -19.73 -25.54 9.27
N ALA A 212 -18.71 -25.52 8.43
CA ALA A 212 -17.60 -24.58 8.52
C ALA A 212 -17.38 -23.91 7.17
N ALA A 213 -17.27 -22.58 7.18
CA ALA A 213 -17.07 -21.75 6.00
C ALA A 213 -15.67 -21.10 6.04
N TYR A 214 -15.02 -21.16 4.89
CA TYR A 214 -13.71 -20.57 4.65
C TYR A 214 -13.82 -19.69 3.43
N ALA A 215 -13.33 -18.45 3.55
CA ALA A 215 -13.40 -17.45 2.49
C ALA A 215 -12.01 -17.08 1.96
N LYS A 216 -11.95 -16.88 0.66
CA LYS A 216 -10.88 -16.13 0.02
C LYS A 216 -11.53 -14.92 -0.63
N PHE A 217 -11.28 -13.75 -0.06
CA PHE A 217 -11.75 -12.50 -0.62
C PHE A 217 -10.94 -12.12 -1.85
N ASN A 218 -11.64 -11.66 -2.87
CA ASN A 218 -11.03 -11.19 -4.10
C ASN A 218 -10.72 -9.71 -3.93
N PHE A 219 -9.49 -9.40 -3.52
CA PHE A 219 -9.03 -8.01 -3.57
C PHE A 219 -8.76 -7.67 -5.04
N THR A 220 -9.57 -6.79 -5.60
CA THR A 220 -9.26 -6.23 -6.91
C THR A 220 -8.06 -5.31 -6.76
N ILE A 221 -6.87 -5.86 -6.95
CA ILE A 221 -5.70 -5.03 -7.24
C ILE A 221 -5.99 -4.42 -8.61
N ILE A 222 -6.33 -3.14 -8.63
CA ILE A 222 -6.50 -2.41 -9.88
C ILE A 222 -5.11 -2.30 -10.50
N THR A 223 -4.80 -3.23 -11.41
CA THR A 223 -3.50 -3.30 -12.10
C THR A 223 -3.46 -2.45 -13.35
N THR A 224 -4.60 -1.86 -13.73
CA THR A 224 -4.77 -1.00 -14.89
C THR A 224 -5.34 0.35 -14.48
N ASP A 225 -5.80 1.16 -15.40
CA ASP A 225 -6.28 2.51 -15.12
C ASP A 225 -7.48 2.51 -14.17
N LEU A 226 -7.32 3.11 -12.97
CA LEU A 226 -8.42 3.42 -12.08
C LEU A 226 -9.03 4.75 -12.52
N SER A 227 -10.24 4.71 -13.07
CA SER A 227 -11.02 5.92 -13.37
C SER A 227 -12.09 6.12 -12.30
N LEU A 228 -11.97 7.18 -11.51
CA LEU A 228 -12.95 7.56 -10.50
C LEU A 228 -13.73 8.78 -11.01
N ALA A 229 -15.05 8.67 -11.02
CA ALA A 229 -15.93 9.81 -11.33
C ALA A 229 -16.02 10.83 -10.19
N GLY A 230 -15.46 10.51 -9.02
CA GLY A 230 -15.47 11.34 -7.82
C GLY A 230 -14.08 11.49 -7.21
N SER A 231 -14.00 11.54 -5.88
CA SER A 231 -12.76 11.69 -5.13
C SER A 231 -12.20 10.35 -4.66
N LEU A 232 -10.86 10.24 -4.64
CA LEU A 232 -10.14 9.19 -3.93
C LEU A 232 -9.68 9.76 -2.59
N ASP A 233 -10.17 9.20 -1.49
CA ASP A 233 -9.68 9.50 -0.14
C ASP A 233 -8.72 8.38 0.30
N VAL A 234 -7.47 8.76 0.58
CA VAL A 234 -6.43 7.84 1.06
C VAL A 234 -6.09 8.23 2.49
N GLY A 235 -6.62 7.48 3.44
CA GLY A 235 -6.51 7.79 4.88
C GLY A 235 -5.09 7.84 5.44
N THR A 236 -4.09 7.24 4.78
CA THR A 236 -2.71 7.21 5.29
C THR A 236 -1.67 7.60 4.24
N SER A 237 -1.42 6.77 3.24
CA SER A 237 -0.40 7.03 2.22
C SER A 237 -0.80 6.45 0.86
N MET A 238 -0.38 7.12 -0.20
CA MET A 238 -0.45 6.63 -1.57
C MET A 238 0.97 6.52 -2.12
N ASP A 239 1.36 5.34 -2.56
CA ASP A 239 2.63 5.11 -3.24
C ASP A 239 2.38 5.03 -4.75
N VAL A 240 3.06 5.91 -5.51
CA VAL A 240 2.99 5.96 -6.96
C VAL A 240 4.34 5.55 -7.51
N GLY A 241 4.45 4.31 -7.97
CA GLY A 241 5.72 3.70 -8.40
C GLY A 241 6.39 4.37 -9.61
N THR A 242 5.66 5.15 -10.41
CA THR A 242 6.22 5.80 -11.61
C THR A 242 5.82 7.27 -11.71
N ASN A 243 4.61 7.58 -12.15
CA ASN A 243 4.17 8.96 -12.42
C ASN A 243 2.83 9.26 -11.75
N LEU A 244 2.72 10.43 -11.12
CA LEU A 244 1.46 11.04 -10.72
C LEU A 244 1.18 12.21 -11.67
N THR A 245 0.12 12.10 -12.47
CA THR A 245 -0.34 13.19 -13.33
C THR A 245 -1.65 13.76 -12.77
N VAL A 246 -1.66 15.05 -12.45
CA VAL A 246 -2.85 15.75 -11.98
C VAL A 246 -3.27 16.74 -13.07
N GLY A 247 -4.40 16.46 -13.74
CA GLY A 247 -4.93 17.29 -14.82
C GLY A 247 -5.54 18.61 -14.38
N GLY A 248 -5.72 18.80 -13.08
CA GLY A 248 -6.29 20.01 -12.49
C GLY A 248 -5.39 20.61 -11.40
N THR A 249 -5.99 21.05 -10.30
CA THR A 249 -5.29 21.66 -9.18
C THR A 249 -4.87 20.62 -8.14
N SER A 250 -3.62 20.66 -7.70
CA SER A 250 -3.13 19.92 -6.54
C SER A 250 -3.03 20.84 -5.33
N VAL A 251 -3.60 20.44 -4.19
CA VAL A 251 -3.43 21.13 -2.91
C VAL A 251 -2.68 20.20 -1.95
N LEU A 252 -1.50 20.64 -1.53
CA LEU A 252 -0.68 19.93 -0.55
C LEU A 252 -0.65 20.75 0.74
N THR A 253 -1.28 20.23 1.80
CA THR A 253 -1.34 20.92 3.10
C THR A 253 -0.15 20.60 4.01
N GLY A 254 0.73 19.72 3.57
CA GLY A 254 1.93 19.31 4.30
C GLY A 254 3.22 19.59 3.54
N LYS A 255 4.28 18.89 3.96
CA LYS A 255 5.60 18.99 3.32
C LYS A 255 5.60 18.18 2.02
N LEU A 256 5.98 18.81 0.89
CA LEU A 256 6.38 18.12 -0.33
C LEU A 256 7.88 17.88 -0.29
N THR A 257 8.29 16.61 -0.34
CA THR A 257 9.72 16.22 -0.46
C THR A 257 9.95 15.60 -1.83
N LEU A 258 10.87 16.17 -2.60
CA LEU A 258 11.30 15.67 -3.90
C LEU A 258 12.77 15.21 -3.76
N SER A 259 13.03 13.92 -3.95
CA SER A 259 14.39 13.34 -3.83
C SER A 259 15.15 13.31 -5.15
N GLY A 260 14.55 13.77 -6.24
CA GLY A 260 15.14 13.89 -7.57
C GLY A 260 15.08 15.32 -8.11
N GLY A 261 15.35 15.48 -9.39
CA GLY A 261 15.14 16.76 -10.07
C GLY A 261 13.66 17.11 -10.15
N SER A 262 13.33 18.40 -10.13
CA SER A 262 11.97 18.89 -10.38
C SER A 262 11.99 19.96 -11.44
N ASP A 263 11.16 19.77 -12.49
CA ASP A 263 10.91 20.77 -13.52
C ASP A 263 9.56 21.43 -13.26
N ILE A 264 9.56 22.74 -13.05
CA ILE A 264 8.32 23.53 -12.91
C ILE A 264 8.20 24.40 -14.14
N THR A 265 7.27 24.04 -15.03
CA THR A 265 6.93 24.80 -16.23
C THR A 265 5.64 25.58 -16.02
N GLY A 266 5.65 26.87 -16.36
CA GLY A 266 4.51 27.77 -16.14
C GLY A 266 4.75 28.79 -15.02
N SER A 267 3.69 29.44 -14.58
CA SER A 267 3.76 30.44 -13.51
C SER A 267 3.71 29.76 -12.14
N THR A 268 4.61 30.16 -11.24
CA THR A 268 4.64 29.68 -9.86
C THR A 268 4.35 30.84 -8.91
N ASP A 269 3.28 30.74 -8.11
CA ASP A 269 2.97 31.66 -7.02
C ASP A 269 3.45 31.04 -5.69
N LEU A 270 4.50 31.61 -5.12
CA LEU A 270 5.07 31.17 -3.84
C LEU A 270 4.60 32.07 -2.72
N ARG A 271 3.76 31.55 -1.82
CA ARG A 271 3.29 32.25 -0.62
C ARG A 271 4.10 31.93 0.64
N GLY A 272 5.24 31.29 0.48
CA GLY A 272 6.15 30.88 1.54
C GLY A 272 7.60 30.91 1.07
N THR A 273 8.45 30.10 1.69
CA THR A 273 9.85 29.94 1.31
C THR A 273 10.04 28.66 0.51
N LEU A 274 10.68 28.73 -0.65
CA LEU A 274 11.20 27.58 -1.37
C LEU A 274 12.69 27.45 -1.06
N THR A 275 13.11 26.32 -0.51
CA THR A 275 14.51 26.04 -0.17
C THR A 275 14.94 24.73 -0.78
N GLY A 276 16.05 24.70 -1.49
CA GLY A 276 16.66 23.49 -2.03
C GLY A 276 17.96 23.15 -1.31
N TYR A 277 18.14 21.88 -1.01
CA TYR A 277 19.32 21.32 -0.39
C TYR A 277 19.98 20.30 -1.31
N ASP A 278 21.28 20.09 -1.15
CA ASP A 278 21.98 18.98 -1.81
C ASP A 278 21.92 17.70 -0.94
N SER A 279 22.55 16.63 -1.42
CA SER A 279 22.60 15.34 -0.70
C SER A 279 23.37 15.39 0.63
N THR A 280 24.00 16.51 0.96
CA THR A 280 24.75 16.72 2.21
C THR A 280 24.06 17.73 3.13
N ASP A 281 22.77 18.00 2.89
CA ASP A 281 21.94 18.96 3.62
C ASP A 281 22.48 20.41 3.60
N VAL A 282 23.29 20.75 2.59
CA VAL A 282 23.75 22.14 2.37
C VAL A 282 22.75 22.86 1.47
N GLN A 283 22.22 23.97 1.96
CA GLN A 283 21.30 24.80 1.18
C GLN A 283 21.95 25.33 -0.09
N LYS A 284 21.38 24.99 -1.24
CA LYS A 284 21.88 25.44 -2.56
C LYS A 284 21.11 26.61 -3.13
N TYR A 285 19.83 26.70 -2.84
CA TYR A 285 19.01 27.85 -3.20
C TYR A 285 17.88 28.06 -2.20
N GLY A 286 17.38 29.26 -2.14
CA GLY A 286 16.20 29.61 -1.38
C GLY A 286 15.49 30.80 -2.01
N ILE A 287 14.18 30.77 -2.05
CA ILE A 287 13.31 31.87 -2.44
C ILE A 287 12.37 32.14 -1.27
N SER A 288 12.48 33.32 -0.66
CA SER A 288 11.65 33.73 0.47
C SER A 288 10.67 34.80 0.02
N ASN A 289 9.39 34.51 0.13
CA ASN A 289 8.33 35.46 -0.15
C ASN A 289 8.25 36.59 0.93
N GLN A 290 8.62 36.30 2.18
CA GLN A 290 8.58 37.28 3.27
C GLN A 290 9.67 38.36 3.15
N THR A 291 10.82 37.99 2.67
CA THR A 291 11.98 38.89 2.58
C THR A 291 12.31 39.30 1.14
N GLY A 292 11.69 38.65 0.15
CA GLY A 292 12.04 38.81 -1.26
C GLY A 292 13.44 38.29 -1.61
N LEU A 293 14.09 37.57 -0.70
CA LEU A 293 15.45 37.06 -0.88
C LEU A 293 15.46 35.81 -1.78
N ILE A 294 16.28 35.85 -2.83
CA ILE A 294 16.71 34.70 -3.60
C ILE A 294 18.14 34.38 -3.23
N SER A 295 18.38 33.24 -2.58
CA SER A 295 19.73 32.80 -2.19
C SER A 295 20.13 31.60 -3.02
N THR A 296 21.29 31.64 -3.68
CA THR A 296 21.85 30.52 -4.44
C THR A 296 23.35 30.42 -4.18
N GLN A 297 23.88 29.18 -4.20
CA GLN A 297 25.35 28.97 -4.20
C GLN A 297 25.95 28.96 -5.62
N GLY A 298 25.09 29.02 -6.65
CA GLY A 298 25.48 29.06 -8.04
C GLY A 298 25.00 30.30 -8.76
N SER A 299 25.03 30.28 -10.07
CA SER A 299 24.61 31.40 -10.91
C SER A 299 23.07 31.46 -11.00
N ILE A 300 22.53 32.69 -11.02
CA ILE A 300 21.16 32.96 -11.45
C ILE A 300 21.23 33.40 -12.92
N THR A 301 20.64 32.58 -13.82
CA THR A 301 20.54 32.89 -15.24
C THR A 301 19.12 33.29 -15.57
N SER A 302 18.90 34.45 -16.17
CA SER A 302 17.59 34.90 -16.63
C SER A 302 17.71 35.36 -18.09
N VAL A 303 16.89 34.81 -18.97
CA VAL A 303 16.86 35.18 -20.40
C VAL A 303 16.14 36.51 -20.61
N GLY A 304 15.17 36.84 -19.78
CA GLY A 304 14.35 38.06 -19.90
C GLY A 304 14.77 39.22 -18.99
N GLY A 305 15.85 39.07 -18.21
CA GLY A 305 16.27 40.05 -17.22
C GLY A 305 15.78 39.75 -15.80
N ILE A 306 16.33 40.44 -14.82
CA ILE A 306 15.95 40.39 -13.42
C ILE A 306 15.34 41.76 -13.08
N SER A 307 14.07 41.78 -12.68
CA SER A 307 13.38 42.99 -12.21
C SER A 307 13.17 42.88 -10.70
N THR A 308 13.61 43.89 -9.96
CA THR A 308 13.44 44.01 -8.50
C THR A 308 12.85 45.37 -8.16
N SER A 309 11.94 45.38 -7.16
CA SER A 309 11.48 46.66 -6.54
C SER A 309 12.42 47.13 -5.43
N GLY A 310 13.36 46.29 -5.02
CA GLY A 310 14.39 46.59 -4.04
C GLY A 310 15.79 46.70 -4.66
N THR A 311 16.81 46.84 -3.83
CA THR A 311 18.21 46.88 -4.26
C THR A 311 18.63 45.55 -4.91
N LEU A 312 19.29 45.60 -6.07
CA LEU A 312 20.02 44.46 -6.61
C LEU A 312 21.49 44.58 -6.16
N GLU A 313 21.92 43.71 -5.25
CA GLU A 313 23.28 43.62 -4.76
C GLU A 313 23.98 42.37 -5.25
N VAL A 314 25.16 42.49 -5.82
CA VAL A 314 25.98 41.38 -6.33
C VAL A 314 27.29 41.33 -5.55
N GLY A 315 27.38 40.33 -4.65
CA GLY A 315 28.50 40.19 -3.72
C GLY A 315 28.50 41.30 -2.65
N ALA A 316 29.15 41.08 -1.55
CA ALA A 316 29.21 42.06 -0.48
C ALA A 316 29.87 43.37 -1.00
N ASN A 317 29.07 44.40 -1.23
CA ASN A 317 29.50 45.74 -1.69
C ASN A 317 30.25 45.77 -3.04
N LYS A 318 30.09 44.74 -3.87
CA LYS A 318 30.75 44.64 -5.18
C LYS A 318 30.00 45.35 -6.30
N PHE A 319 28.66 45.22 -6.26
CA PHE A 319 27.76 45.85 -7.22
C PHE A 319 26.37 45.95 -6.61
N SER A 320 25.78 47.11 -6.58
CA SER A 320 24.38 47.28 -6.17
C SER A 320 23.68 48.37 -6.98
N VAL A 321 22.38 48.23 -7.15
CA VAL A 321 21.48 49.23 -7.74
C VAL A 321 20.47 49.61 -6.68
N ASP A 322 20.45 50.87 -6.27
CA ASP A 322 19.44 51.41 -5.36
C ASP A 322 18.16 51.73 -6.16
N PRO A 323 17.05 51.08 -5.86
CA PRO A 323 15.82 51.24 -6.64
C PRO A 323 15.14 52.61 -6.42
N THR A 324 15.44 53.32 -5.31
CA THR A 324 14.83 54.60 -4.98
C THR A 324 15.56 55.72 -5.68
N THR A 325 16.88 55.66 -5.74
CA THR A 325 17.75 56.68 -6.30
C THR A 325 18.31 56.34 -7.68
N GLY A 326 18.21 55.05 -8.08
CA GLY A 326 18.81 54.53 -9.29
C GLY A 326 20.36 54.50 -9.21
N ASN A 327 20.92 54.68 -8.03
CA ASN A 327 22.36 54.66 -7.86
C ASN A 327 22.95 53.28 -8.09
N LEU A 328 23.99 53.25 -8.95
CA LEU A 328 24.79 52.06 -9.20
C LEU A 328 26.07 52.19 -8.37
N THR A 329 26.29 51.28 -7.45
CA THR A 329 27.50 51.24 -6.61
C THR A 329 28.24 49.93 -6.90
N GLY A 330 29.55 50.02 -7.15
CA GLY A 330 30.40 48.86 -7.41
C GLY A 330 31.88 49.22 -7.26
N THR A 331 32.72 48.20 -7.01
CA THR A 331 34.19 48.39 -6.89
C THR A 331 34.86 48.50 -8.27
N SER A 332 34.24 47.91 -9.30
CA SER A 332 34.66 48.05 -10.70
C SER A 332 33.52 47.69 -11.62
N GLY A 333 33.45 48.28 -12.78
CA GLY A 333 32.47 47.97 -13.82
C GLY A 333 33.12 48.00 -15.20
N SER A 334 32.71 47.11 -16.10
CA SER A 334 33.06 47.10 -17.51
C SER A 334 31.81 47.15 -18.35
N PHE A 335 31.75 48.08 -19.28
CA PHE A 335 30.67 48.22 -20.24
C PHE A 335 31.20 47.85 -21.61
N SER A 336 30.61 46.86 -22.29
CA SER A 336 31.01 46.41 -23.61
C SER A 336 30.46 47.32 -24.73
N SER A 337 29.66 48.32 -24.38
CA SER A 337 29.07 49.31 -25.26
C SER A 337 29.09 50.69 -24.58
N ASN A 338 28.46 51.66 -25.20
CA ASN A 338 28.42 53.03 -24.68
C ASN A 338 27.69 53.10 -23.32
N LEU A 339 28.25 53.87 -22.38
CA LEU A 339 27.57 54.29 -21.17
C LEU A 339 26.92 55.67 -21.45
N ASP A 340 25.59 55.68 -21.57
CA ASP A 340 24.82 56.93 -21.72
C ASP A 340 24.38 57.42 -20.35
N LEU A 341 24.82 58.63 -19.97
CA LEU A 341 24.50 59.25 -18.69
C LEU A 341 23.38 60.30 -18.79
N LEU A 342 22.72 60.42 -19.95
CA LEU A 342 21.52 61.27 -20.16
C LEU A 342 21.71 62.71 -19.57
N ASN A 343 22.77 63.43 -19.91
CA ASN A 343 23.11 64.74 -19.39
C ASN A 343 23.52 64.78 -17.92
N ASN A 344 23.74 63.71 -17.26
CA ASN A 344 24.25 63.65 -15.89
C ASN A 344 25.80 63.77 -15.93
N LYS A 345 26.39 64.21 -14.81
CA LYS A 345 27.85 64.41 -14.68
C LYS A 345 28.51 63.13 -14.15
N VAL A 346 29.70 62.84 -14.66
CA VAL A 346 30.65 61.97 -13.99
C VAL A 346 31.47 62.85 -13.00
N THR A 347 31.34 62.52 -11.69
CA THR A 347 32.05 63.25 -10.62
C THR A 347 33.14 62.35 -10.02
N ASN A 348 34.15 62.96 -9.39
CA ASN A 348 35.24 62.22 -8.73
C ASN A 348 36.09 61.37 -9.69
N LEU A 349 36.18 61.75 -10.96
CA LEU A 349 37.17 61.19 -11.85
C LEU A 349 38.57 61.47 -11.35
N ALA A 350 39.35 60.37 -11.16
CA ALA A 350 40.79 60.52 -10.90
C ALA A 350 41.52 61.20 -12.07
N GLU A 351 42.71 61.63 -11.84
CA GLU A 351 43.56 62.13 -12.95
C GLU A 351 43.90 60.95 -13.87
N PRO A 352 43.88 61.18 -15.21
CA PRO A 352 44.21 60.18 -16.19
C PRO A 352 45.67 59.73 -16.05
N THR A 353 45.88 58.42 -16.10
CA THR A 353 47.23 57.83 -16.10
C THR A 353 47.57 57.26 -17.48
N ASP A 354 46.58 56.93 -18.30
CA ASP A 354 46.75 56.42 -19.65
C ASP A 354 46.05 57.29 -20.69
N GLN A 355 46.47 57.17 -21.93
CA GLN A 355 45.99 58.01 -23.05
C GLN A 355 44.48 57.76 -23.36
N THR A 356 43.95 56.62 -22.93
CA THR A 356 42.57 56.25 -23.13
C THR A 356 41.67 56.61 -21.95
N ASP A 357 42.24 57.13 -20.84
CA ASP A 357 41.45 57.48 -19.65
C ASP A 357 40.58 58.72 -19.93
N ALA A 358 39.40 58.69 -19.32
CA ALA A 358 38.53 59.87 -19.31
C ALA A 358 39.20 61.01 -18.52
N VAL A 359 39.16 62.20 -19.06
CA VAL A 359 39.79 63.37 -18.45
C VAL A 359 38.80 64.16 -17.59
N ASN A 360 39.22 64.58 -16.42
CA ASN A 360 38.50 65.56 -15.61
C ASN A 360 38.88 66.99 -15.95
N ARG A 361 38.01 67.96 -15.61
CA ARG A 361 38.24 69.36 -15.92
C ARG A 361 39.50 69.86 -15.28
N ARG A 362 39.81 69.47 -14.06
CA ARG A 362 41.03 69.93 -13.35
C ARG A 362 42.31 69.54 -14.11
N TYR A 363 42.36 68.33 -14.64
CA TYR A 363 43.47 67.84 -15.44
C TYR A 363 43.64 68.71 -16.71
N VAL A 364 42.53 68.98 -17.44
CA VAL A 364 42.51 69.77 -18.65
C VAL A 364 42.97 71.19 -18.32
N ASP A 365 42.38 71.85 -17.29
CA ASP A 365 42.74 73.20 -16.88
C ASP A 365 44.24 73.32 -16.49
N SER A 366 44.77 72.31 -15.79
CA SER A 366 46.18 72.26 -15.41
C SER A 366 47.13 72.18 -16.63
N LYS A 367 46.74 71.36 -17.63
CA LYS A 367 47.53 71.25 -18.87
C LYS A 367 47.46 72.51 -19.73
N ILE A 368 46.28 73.14 -19.81
CA ILE A 368 46.12 74.41 -20.52
C ILE A 368 46.96 75.49 -19.85
N THR A 369 46.91 75.57 -18.52
CA THR A 369 47.70 76.53 -17.77
C THR A 369 49.18 76.27 -17.97
N ALA A 370 49.64 75.04 -17.88
CA ALA A 370 51.04 74.69 -18.12
C ALA A 370 51.50 75.07 -19.56
N PHE A 371 50.63 74.79 -20.55
CA PHE A 371 50.89 75.10 -21.93
C PHE A 371 50.94 76.64 -22.17
N SER A 372 50.00 77.38 -21.55
CA SER A 372 49.99 78.83 -21.64
C SER A 372 51.25 79.47 -21.02
N ILE A 373 51.75 78.95 -19.88
CA ILE A 373 52.97 79.38 -19.24
C ILE A 373 54.19 79.05 -20.12
N ALA A 374 54.19 77.93 -20.83
CA ALA A 374 55.30 77.52 -21.71
C ALA A 374 55.37 78.31 -23.02
N LEU A 375 54.26 78.92 -23.45
CA LEU A 375 54.21 79.73 -24.68
C LEU A 375 54.37 81.23 -24.46
N GLY A 376 54.49 81.66 -23.22
CA GLY A 376 54.83 83.03 -22.79
C GLY A 376 53.95 84.06 -22.81
#